data_a964961f6546aa13ac628dbed8ea7b0e
#
_entry.id   a964961f6546aa13ac628dbed8ea7b0e
#
_cell.length_a   1.000
_cell.length_b   1.000
_cell.length_c   1.000
_cell.angle_alpha   90.00
_cell.angle_beta   90.00
_cell.angle_gamma   90.00
#
_symmetry.space_group_name_H-M   'P 1'
#
loop_
_entity.id
_entity.type
_entity.pdbx_description
1 polymer ?
#
loop_
_entity_poly.entity_id
_entity_poly.type
_entity_poly.pdbx_seq_one_letter_code
_entity_poly.pdbx_strand_id
1 'polypeptide(L)'
;MEIRPVADHAEYHAVERLQAEVWNLPDVEIVPLHVLVTAAKNGGLLLGAFDGETLAGFVFGFPGLTPEGRLKHCSHMAGVHPTYRDQHLGYQLKLAQREAVLAQGIDLITWTFDPLEARNAWLNFRKLGAVCSTYLRNVYGDMRDGLNVGLPSDRLQVDWWIGSEWVEGRLRGGEDSPSSISSLGGRRAGSGSDSLSLRERVGVREGLRLVEIPASFQAIKTTDMSLALQWRLETRRAFDDAFASGYVVTDVLREGDERRYLLQKCTA
;
A
#
# COMPACT_ATOMS: atom_id res chain seq x y z
N MET A 1 -13.59 1.36 19.83
CA MET A 1 -13.25 0.37 18.78
C MET A 1 -12.16 -0.52 19.32
N GLU A 2 -12.34 -1.83 19.26
CA GLU A 2 -11.42 -2.85 19.77
C GLU A 2 -10.76 -3.59 18.59
N ILE A 3 -9.43 -3.74 18.62
CA ILE A 3 -8.73 -4.55 17.62
C ILE A 3 -8.26 -5.82 18.31
N ARG A 4 -8.75 -6.97 17.84
CA ARG A 4 -8.47 -8.28 18.41
C ARG A 4 -8.52 -9.38 17.36
N PRO A 5 -7.99 -10.60 17.65
CA PRO A 5 -8.18 -11.75 16.78
C PRO A 5 -9.66 -12.04 16.53
N VAL A 6 -9.97 -12.43 15.30
CA VAL A 6 -11.28 -12.99 14.93
C VAL A 6 -11.41 -14.37 15.60
N ALA A 7 -12.48 -14.60 16.35
CA ALA A 7 -12.56 -15.73 17.29
C ALA A 7 -13.50 -16.85 16.84
N ASP A 8 -14.70 -16.52 16.35
CA ASP A 8 -15.74 -17.51 16.07
C ASP A 8 -16.22 -17.50 14.61
N HIS A 9 -17.05 -18.48 14.26
CA HIS A 9 -17.53 -18.63 12.88
C HIS A 9 -18.38 -17.45 12.39
N ALA A 10 -19.12 -16.78 13.27
CA ALA A 10 -19.94 -15.63 12.90
C ALA A 10 -19.06 -14.44 12.50
N GLU A 11 -17.96 -14.21 13.21
CA GLU A 11 -16.94 -13.20 12.90
C GLU A 11 -16.17 -13.54 11.63
N TYR A 12 -15.79 -14.81 11.39
CA TYR A 12 -15.19 -15.22 10.11
C TYR A 12 -16.13 -14.95 8.92
N HIS A 13 -17.43 -15.25 9.05
CA HIS A 13 -18.42 -14.90 8.02
C HIS A 13 -18.60 -13.38 7.88
N ALA A 14 -18.43 -12.60 8.95
CA ALA A 14 -18.41 -11.16 8.85
C ALA A 14 -17.20 -10.66 8.02
N VAL A 15 -16.03 -11.31 8.14
CA VAL A 15 -14.87 -11.01 7.29
C VAL A 15 -15.15 -11.33 5.82
N GLU A 16 -15.81 -12.46 5.50
CA GLU A 16 -16.20 -12.77 4.11
C GLU A 16 -17.13 -11.69 3.53
N ARG A 17 -18.17 -11.28 4.27
CA ARG A 17 -19.07 -10.21 3.83
C ARG A 17 -18.33 -8.88 3.63
N LEU A 18 -17.45 -8.53 4.58
CA LEU A 18 -16.71 -7.29 4.51
C LEU A 18 -15.75 -7.23 3.31
N GLN A 19 -15.17 -8.36 2.88
CA GLN A 19 -14.39 -8.44 1.63
C GLN A 19 -15.25 -8.02 0.43
N ALA A 20 -16.46 -8.57 0.29
CA ALA A 20 -17.38 -8.20 -0.79
C ALA A 20 -17.72 -6.72 -0.77
N GLU A 21 -18.03 -6.16 0.39
CA GLU A 21 -18.42 -4.76 0.57
C GLU A 21 -17.29 -3.76 0.29
N VAL A 22 -16.04 -4.10 0.69
CA VAL A 22 -14.89 -3.20 0.54
C VAL A 22 -14.41 -3.10 -0.90
N TRP A 23 -14.37 -4.22 -1.62
CA TRP A 23 -13.78 -4.31 -2.96
C TRP A 23 -14.79 -4.61 -4.08
N ASN A 24 -16.07 -4.80 -3.74
CA ASN A 24 -17.09 -5.24 -4.68
C ASN A 24 -16.66 -6.52 -5.43
N LEU A 25 -16.16 -7.51 -4.66
CA LEU A 25 -15.67 -8.77 -5.18
C LEU A 25 -16.82 -9.72 -5.51
N PRO A 26 -16.73 -10.48 -6.61
CA PRO A 26 -17.59 -11.63 -6.82
C PRO A 26 -17.23 -12.74 -5.80
N ASP A 27 -18.19 -13.60 -5.47
CA ASP A 27 -18.02 -14.67 -4.46
C ASP A 27 -16.80 -15.55 -4.70
N VAL A 28 -16.44 -15.79 -5.96
CA VAL A 28 -15.28 -16.61 -6.35
C VAL A 28 -13.92 -15.98 -5.98
N GLU A 29 -13.86 -14.69 -5.73
CA GLU A 29 -12.63 -13.99 -5.36
C GLU A 29 -12.53 -13.69 -3.85
N ILE A 30 -13.57 -14.01 -3.08
CA ILE A 30 -13.56 -13.90 -1.62
C ILE A 30 -12.67 -15.00 -1.03
N VAL A 31 -11.77 -14.64 -0.13
CA VAL A 31 -11.00 -15.62 0.65
C VAL A 31 -11.97 -16.32 1.62
N PRO A 32 -12.25 -17.60 1.41
CA PRO A 32 -13.31 -18.28 2.13
C PRO A 32 -12.90 -18.62 3.58
N LEU A 33 -13.89 -18.77 4.45
CA LEU A 33 -13.74 -19.04 5.88
C LEU A 33 -12.72 -20.14 6.18
N HIS A 34 -12.76 -21.26 5.46
CA HIS A 34 -11.86 -22.38 5.72
C HIS A 34 -10.38 -22.04 5.46
N VAL A 35 -10.07 -21.15 4.52
CA VAL A 35 -8.71 -20.62 4.29
C VAL A 35 -8.31 -19.69 5.42
N LEU A 36 -9.19 -18.76 5.82
CA LEU A 36 -8.95 -17.83 6.93
C LEU A 36 -8.67 -18.59 8.23
N VAL A 37 -9.51 -19.58 8.58
CA VAL A 37 -9.34 -20.44 9.77
C VAL A 37 -8.05 -21.24 9.69
N THR A 38 -7.76 -21.86 8.55
CA THR A 38 -6.54 -22.66 8.38
C THR A 38 -5.29 -21.81 8.53
N ALA A 39 -5.25 -20.63 7.90
CA ALA A 39 -4.13 -19.72 8.02
C ALA A 39 -3.94 -19.26 9.48
N ALA A 40 -5.01 -18.83 10.16
CA ALA A 40 -4.95 -18.39 11.56
C ALA A 40 -4.43 -19.47 12.50
N LYS A 41 -4.79 -20.75 12.28
CA LYS A 41 -4.30 -21.89 13.08
C LYS A 41 -2.86 -22.30 12.79
N ASN A 42 -2.27 -21.81 11.68
CA ASN A 42 -0.92 -22.19 11.24
C ASN A 42 0.06 -20.99 11.20
N GLY A 43 -0.05 -20.09 12.18
CA GLY A 43 0.83 -18.95 12.31
C GLY A 43 0.42 -17.72 11.49
N GLY A 44 -0.68 -17.80 10.73
CA GLY A 44 -1.28 -16.64 10.11
C GLY A 44 -1.97 -15.74 11.11
N LEU A 45 -2.30 -14.54 10.69
CA LEU A 45 -2.92 -13.51 11.51
C LEU A 45 -4.20 -13.01 10.86
N LEU A 46 -5.31 -13.05 11.59
CA LEU A 46 -6.55 -12.39 11.22
C LEU A 46 -7.02 -11.54 12.40
N LEU A 47 -6.86 -10.22 12.30
CA LEU A 47 -7.35 -9.25 13.28
C LEU A 47 -8.57 -8.54 12.73
N GLY A 48 -9.61 -8.42 13.54
CA GLY A 48 -10.78 -7.61 13.29
C GLY A 48 -10.75 -6.35 14.18
N ALA A 49 -11.25 -5.24 13.62
CA ALA A 49 -11.55 -4.03 14.37
C ALA A 49 -13.07 -3.99 14.58
N PHE A 50 -13.51 -4.00 15.83
CA PHE A 50 -14.90 -4.12 16.22
C PHE A 50 -15.44 -2.85 16.88
N ASP A 51 -16.62 -2.43 16.45
CA ASP A 51 -17.43 -1.41 17.10
C ASP A 51 -18.63 -2.12 17.73
N GLY A 52 -18.52 -2.47 19.02
CA GLY A 52 -19.40 -3.45 19.63
C GLY A 52 -19.30 -4.80 18.93
N GLU A 53 -20.40 -5.29 18.38
CA GLU A 53 -20.46 -6.56 17.62
C GLU A 53 -20.21 -6.35 16.10
N THR A 54 -20.11 -5.10 15.63
CA THR A 54 -19.94 -4.79 14.21
C THR A 54 -18.48 -4.84 13.80
N LEU A 55 -18.14 -5.64 12.79
CA LEU A 55 -16.81 -5.65 12.18
C LEU A 55 -16.63 -4.42 11.28
N ALA A 56 -15.83 -3.44 11.73
CA ALA A 56 -15.55 -2.20 11.04
C ALA A 56 -14.37 -2.29 10.06
N GLY A 57 -13.48 -3.27 10.25
CA GLY A 57 -12.32 -3.50 9.41
C GLY A 57 -11.57 -4.75 9.81
N PHE A 58 -10.68 -5.21 8.94
CA PHE A 58 -9.83 -6.37 9.23
C PHE A 58 -8.48 -6.27 8.55
N VAL A 59 -7.50 -7.03 9.06
CA VAL A 59 -6.24 -7.33 8.39
C VAL A 59 -5.99 -8.84 8.45
N PHE A 60 -5.64 -9.41 7.31
CA PHE A 60 -5.32 -10.82 7.14
C PHE A 60 -3.94 -11.00 6.52
N GLY A 61 -3.19 -11.95 7.03
CA GLY A 61 -1.90 -12.34 6.49
C GLY A 61 -1.44 -13.70 7.02
N PHE A 62 -0.34 -14.19 6.47
CA PHE A 62 0.22 -15.50 6.76
C PHE A 62 1.74 -15.51 6.60
N PRO A 63 2.44 -16.46 7.27
CA PRO A 63 3.88 -16.63 7.09
C PRO A 63 4.24 -17.03 5.66
N GLY A 64 5.36 -16.53 5.17
CA GLY A 64 5.95 -16.89 3.89
C GLY A 64 7.45 -16.82 3.95
N LEU A 65 8.12 -17.11 2.84
CA LEU A 65 9.57 -17.03 2.72
C LEU A 65 9.98 -15.98 1.68
N THR A 66 11.11 -15.34 1.89
CA THR A 66 11.80 -14.59 0.84
C THR A 66 12.45 -15.57 -0.14
N PRO A 67 12.91 -15.12 -1.33
CA PRO A 67 13.66 -15.99 -2.26
C PRO A 67 14.89 -16.64 -1.62
N GLU A 68 15.50 -15.99 -0.62
CA GLU A 68 16.66 -16.47 0.13
C GLU A 68 16.30 -17.40 1.30
N GLY A 69 14.99 -17.73 1.46
CA GLY A 69 14.51 -18.63 2.49
C GLY A 69 14.30 -17.98 3.88
N ARG A 70 14.38 -16.65 4.01
CA ARG A 70 14.10 -15.94 5.25
C ARG A 70 12.59 -15.88 5.51
N LEU A 71 12.20 -16.11 6.76
CA LEU A 71 10.81 -15.98 7.18
C LEU A 71 10.34 -14.53 7.08
N LYS A 72 9.13 -14.34 6.54
CA LYS A 72 8.43 -13.06 6.48
C LYS A 72 6.94 -13.27 6.72
N HIS A 73 6.22 -12.18 7.00
CA HIS A 73 4.75 -12.18 7.04
C HIS A 73 4.21 -11.56 5.75
N CYS A 74 3.39 -12.30 5.01
CA CYS A 74 2.68 -11.81 3.83
C CYS A 74 1.36 -11.18 4.30
N SER A 75 1.25 -9.85 4.32
CA SER A 75 0.00 -9.15 4.61
C SER A 75 -0.89 -9.17 3.37
N HIS A 76 -1.79 -10.13 3.32
CA HIS A 76 -2.57 -10.43 2.10
C HIS A 76 -3.68 -9.42 1.86
N MET A 77 -4.49 -9.12 2.87
CA MET A 77 -5.63 -8.20 2.76
C MET A 77 -5.69 -7.27 3.97
N ALA A 78 -6.10 -6.02 3.75
CA ALA A 78 -6.49 -5.09 4.79
C ALA A 78 -7.67 -4.25 4.28
N GLY A 79 -8.82 -4.38 4.91
CA GLY A 79 -10.05 -3.72 4.50
C GLY A 79 -10.68 -2.94 5.64
N VAL A 80 -11.27 -1.78 5.31
CA VAL A 80 -12.04 -0.95 6.23
C VAL A 80 -13.38 -0.66 5.58
N HIS A 81 -14.46 -0.97 6.29
CA HIS A 81 -15.82 -0.71 5.85
C HIS A 81 -15.99 0.77 5.46
N PRO A 82 -16.68 1.10 4.37
CA PRO A 82 -16.80 2.47 3.87
C PRO A 82 -17.23 3.51 4.93
N THR A 83 -18.14 3.14 5.82
CA THR A 83 -18.67 4.02 6.89
C THR A 83 -17.59 4.38 7.95
N TYR A 84 -16.56 3.55 8.10
CA TYR A 84 -15.48 3.73 9.09
C TYR A 84 -14.18 4.26 8.45
N ARG A 85 -14.22 4.62 7.17
CA ARG A 85 -13.07 5.26 6.51
C ARG A 85 -12.79 6.63 7.14
N ASP A 86 -11.56 7.12 6.94
CA ASP A 86 -11.08 8.43 7.44
C ASP A 86 -10.94 8.55 8.97
N GLN A 87 -11.13 7.46 9.71
CA GLN A 87 -10.92 7.36 11.17
C GLN A 87 -9.56 6.71 11.52
N HIS A 88 -8.59 6.70 10.61
CA HIS A 88 -7.27 6.10 10.78
C HIS A 88 -7.28 4.58 11.07
N LEU A 89 -8.42 3.90 10.92
CA LEU A 89 -8.58 2.49 11.29
C LEU A 89 -7.62 1.56 10.55
N GLY A 90 -7.38 1.80 9.25
CA GLY A 90 -6.40 1.03 8.47
C GLY A 90 -4.97 1.15 9.02
N TYR A 91 -4.58 2.32 9.51
CA TYR A 91 -3.31 2.53 10.19
C TYR A 91 -3.22 1.76 11.51
N GLN A 92 -4.27 1.83 12.33
CA GLN A 92 -4.34 1.11 13.62
C GLN A 92 -4.29 -0.41 13.41
N LEU A 93 -5.00 -0.96 12.42
CA LEU A 93 -4.92 -2.37 12.04
C LEU A 93 -3.50 -2.79 11.64
N LYS A 94 -2.79 -1.94 10.88
CA LYS A 94 -1.39 -2.19 10.53
C LYS A 94 -0.46 -2.17 11.74
N LEU A 95 -0.66 -1.27 12.70
CA LEU A 95 0.12 -1.26 13.94
C LEU A 95 -0.13 -2.51 14.78
N ALA A 96 -1.39 -2.92 14.94
CA ALA A 96 -1.74 -4.16 15.64
C ALA A 96 -1.15 -5.39 14.93
N GLN A 97 -1.17 -5.42 13.59
CA GLN A 97 -0.50 -6.46 12.80
C GLN A 97 1.01 -6.49 13.08
N ARG A 98 1.66 -5.32 13.13
CA ARG A 98 3.09 -5.19 13.44
C ARG A 98 3.42 -5.82 14.80
N GLU A 99 2.69 -5.47 15.84
CA GLU A 99 2.91 -5.99 17.19
C GLU A 99 2.76 -7.51 17.25
N ALA A 100 1.70 -8.05 16.65
CA ALA A 100 1.45 -9.48 16.62
C ALA A 100 2.53 -10.24 15.84
N VAL A 101 3.02 -9.70 14.72
CA VAL A 101 4.05 -10.31 13.89
C VAL A 101 5.43 -10.25 14.57
N LEU A 102 5.76 -9.15 15.26
CA LEU A 102 6.97 -9.06 16.08
C LEU A 102 6.97 -10.09 17.22
N ALA A 103 5.81 -10.31 17.86
CA ALA A 103 5.67 -11.34 18.89
C ALA A 103 5.89 -12.77 18.35
N GLN A 104 5.74 -13.00 17.04
CA GLN A 104 6.09 -14.26 16.37
C GLN A 104 7.59 -14.37 16.02
N GLY A 105 8.40 -13.36 16.33
CA GLY A 105 9.82 -13.30 15.96
C GLY A 105 10.07 -12.97 14.48
N ILE A 106 9.09 -12.45 13.77
CA ILE A 106 9.19 -12.05 12.36
C ILE A 106 9.38 -10.54 12.31
N ASP A 107 10.38 -10.07 11.56
CA ASP A 107 10.76 -8.66 11.45
C ASP A 107 10.46 -8.03 10.08
N LEU A 108 9.98 -8.81 9.12
CA LEU A 108 9.61 -8.35 7.78
C LEU A 108 8.15 -8.65 7.46
N ILE A 109 7.38 -7.62 7.16
CA ILE A 109 6.03 -7.75 6.57
C ILE A 109 6.08 -7.26 5.13
N THR A 110 5.50 -8.03 4.20
CA THR A 110 5.41 -7.65 2.78
C THR A 110 3.97 -7.66 2.28
N TRP A 111 3.67 -6.78 1.34
CA TRP A 111 2.41 -6.79 0.59
C TRP A 111 2.56 -6.08 -0.74
N THR A 112 1.54 -6.15 -1.58
CA THR A 112 1.50 -5.41 -2.84
C THR A 112 0.35 -4.41 -2.84
N PHE A 113 0.53 -3.29 -3.55
CA PHE A 113 -0.54 -2.32 -3.76
C PHE A 113 -0.38 -1.62 -5.11
N ASP A 114 -1.45 -1.01 -5.60
CA ASP A 114 -1.43 -0.24 -6.85
C ASP A 114 -0.62 1.05 -6.69
N PRO A 115 0.46 1.25 -7.48
CA PRO A 115 1.31 2.44 -7.38
C PRO A 115 0.58 3.78 -7.62
N LEU A 116 -0.59 3.77 -8.25
CA LEU A 116 -1.37 4.98 -8.53
C LEU A 116 -2.38 5.33 -7.42
N GLU A 117 -2.51 4.48 -6.39
CA GLU A 117 -3.35 4.73 -5.22
C GLU A 117 -2.63 5.61 -4.19
N ALA A 118 -2.72 6.94 -4.36
CA ALA A 118 -2.00 7.94 -3.56
C ALA A 118 -2.26 7.82 -2.05
N ARG A 119 -3.47 7.43 -1.63
CA ARG A 119 -3.82 7.21 -0.23
C ARG A 119 -3.05 6.03 0.38
N ASN A 120 -2.95 4.93 -0.37
CA ASN A 120 -2.19 3.76 0.06
C ASN A 120 -0.69 4.06 0.08
N ALA A 121 -0.19 4.77 -0.93
CA ALA A 121 1.20 5.22 -0.96
C ALA A 121 1.56 6.07 0.27
N TRP A 122 0.72 7.03 0.62
CA TRP A 122 0.90 7.86 1.82
C TRP A 122 0.93 7.03 3.11
N LEU A 123 -0.03 6.10 3.27
CA LEU A 123 -0.04 5.20 4.42
C LEU A 123 1.23 4.37 4.50
N ASN A 124 1.63 3.72 3.40
CA ASN A 124 2.72 2.76 3.39
C ASN A 124 4.08 3.42 3.64
N PHE A 125 4.39 4.49 2.93
CA PHE A 125 5.73 5.08 2.99
C PHE A 125 5.82 6.21 4.02
N ARG A 126 4.85 7.13 4.03
CA ARG A 126 4.89 8.27 4.93
C ARG A 126 4.56 7.92 6.37
N LYS A 127 3.48 7.14 6.61
CA LYS A 127 3.05 6.83 7.97
C LYS A 127 3.72 5.59 8.55
N LEU A 128 3.81 4.50 7.78
CA LEU A 128 4.36 3.23 8.27
C LEU A 128 5.89 3.13 8.12
N GLY A 129 6.52 3.95 7.27
CA GLY A 129 7.95 3.88 7.01
C GLY A 129 8.38 2.63 6.24
N ALA A 130 7.50 2.05 5.46
CA ALA A 130 7.87 0.96 4.57
C ALA A 130 8.75 1.46 3.42
N VAL A 131 9.42 0.55 2.72
CA VAL A 131 10.25 0.85 1.56
C VAL A 131 9.86 -0.04 0.37
N CYS A 132 10.28 0.32 -0.84
CA CYS A 132 10.01 -0.49 -2.02
C CYS A 132 11.11 -0.33 -3.07
N SER A 133 11.57 -1.47 -3.60
CA SER A 133 12.52 -1.56 -4.73
C SER A 133 12.03 -2.49 -5.84
N THR A 134 10.78 -2.96 -5.77
CA THR A 134 10.26 -3.99 -6.68
C THR A 134 8.95 -3.55 -7.31
N TYR A 135 8.93 -3.48 -8.64
CA TYR A 135 7.74 -3.25 -9.45
C TYR A 135 7.31 -4.55 -10.12
N LEU A 136 6.07 -4.96 -9.89
CA LEU A 136 5.49 -6.16 -10.44
C LEU A 136 4.49 -5.79 -11.54
N ARG A 137 4.75 -6.23 -12.77
CA ARG A 137 3.91 -5.94 -13.93
C ARG A 137 2.79 -6.96 -14.03
N ASN A 138 1.56 -6.50 -14.13
CA ASN A 138 0.37 -7.31 -14.39
C ASN A 138 0.30 -8.60 -13.55
N VAL A 139 0.62 -8.50 -12.25
CA VAL A 139 0.87 -9.64 -11.36
C VAL A 139 -0.34 -10.56 -11.16
N TYR A 140 -1.55 -10.00 -11.26
CA TYR A 140 -2.81 -10.73 -11.10
C TYR A 140 -3.57 -10.95 -12.41
N GLY A 141 -2.97 -10.56 -13.56
CA GLY A 141 -3.67 -10.61 -14.85
C GLY A 141 -4.87 -9.65 -14.89
N ASP A 142 -5.92 -10.05 -15.60
CA ASP A 142 -7.14 -9.25 -15.72
C ASP A 142 -8.00 -9.38 -14.46
N MET A 143 -7.97 -8.36 -13.62
CA MET A 143 -8.78 -8.30 -12.41
C MET A 143 -10.21 -7.85 -12.73
N ARG A 144 -11.18 -8.42 -12.01
CA ARG A 144 -12.61 -8.18 -12.23
C ARG A 144 -13.25 -7.34 -11.13
N ASP A 145 -12.49 -6.98 -10.08
CA ASP A 145 -12.97 -6.13 -9.00
C ASP A 145 -13.18 -4.67 -9.48
N GLY A 146 -14.02 -3.94 -8.75
CA GLY A 146 -14.40 -2.58 -9.13
C GLY A 146 -13.26 -1.56 -9.21
N LEU A 147 -12.14 -1.82 -8.52
CA LEU A 147 -10.99 -0.92 -8.48
C LEU A 147 -9.99 -1.16 -9.61
N ASN A 148 -9.85 -2.39 -10.09
CA ASN A 148 -8.75 -2.80 -10.99
C ASN A 148 -9.19 -3.10 -12.42
N VAL A 149 -10.47 -3.33 -12.70
CA VAL A 149 -10.98 -3.68 -14.04
C VAL A 149 -10.50 -2.70 -15.12
N GLY A 150 -10.09 -3.25 -16.29
CA GLY A 150 -9.76 -2.50 -17.49
C GLY A 150 -8.31 -2.00 -17.60
N LEU A 151 -7.46 -2.24 -16.61
CA LEU A 151 -6.04 -1.88 -16.63
C LEU A 151 -5.15 -3.04 -16.18
N PRO A 152 -3.89 -3.09 -16.63
CA PRO A 152 -2.91 -4.05 -16.08
C PRO A 152 -2.79 -3.93 -14.57
N SER A 153 -2.77 -5.08 -13.88
CA SER A 153 -2.69 -5.18 -12.42
C SER A 153 -1.26 -4.98 -11.89
N ASP A 154 -0.64 -3.86 -12.25
CA ASP A 154 0.70 -3.50 -11.78
C ASP A 154 0.70 -3.23 -10.28
N ARG A 155 1.76 -3.63 -9.59
CA ARG A 155 1.90 -3.45 -8.13
C ARG A 155 3.32 -3.03 -7.76
N LEU A 156 3.42 -2.21 -6.72
CA LEU A 156 4.64 -2.10 -5.92
C LEU A 156 4.62 -3.18 -4.85
N GLN A 157 5.70 -3.94 -4.70
CA GLN A 157 5.89 -4.82 -3.55
C GLN A 157 6.55 -4.03 -2.43
N VAL A 158 5.86 -3.92 -1.33
CA VAL A 158 6.31 -3.17 -0.16
C VAL A 158 7.04 -4.09 0.81
N ASP A 159 8.18 -3.62 1.32
CA ASP A 159 8.94 -4.26 2.38
C ASP A 159 8.88 -3.37 3.63
N TRP A 160 8.28 -3.88 4.69
CA TRP A 160 8.15 -3.18 5.97
C TRP A 160 8.99 -3.90 7.02
N TRP A 161 10.17 -3.35 7.29
CA TRP A 161 11.12 -3.85 8.28
C TRP A 161 10.72 -3.39 9.67
N ILE A 162 9.73 -4.05 10.23
CA ILE A 162 8.92 -3.62 11.37
C ILE A 162 9.68 -3.43 12.68
N GLY A 163 10.88 -4.02 12.84
CA GLY A 163 11.77 -3.85 14.00
C GLY A 163 12.93 -2.89 13.75
N SER A 164 13.02 -2.24 12.58
CA SER A 164 14.13 -1.36 12.26
C SER A 164 14.02 0.01 12.94
N GLU A 165 15.19 0.63 13.22
CA GLU A 165 15.25 2.01 13.76
C GLU A 165 14.57 3.02 12.82
N TRP A 166 14.63 2.78 11.51
CA TRP A 166 13.93 3.59 10.51
C TRP A 166 12.42 3.61 10.73
N VAL A 167 11.80 2.43 10.87
CA VAL A 167 10.36 2.30 11.12
C VAL A 167 10.00 2.86 12.50
N GLU A 168 10.78 2.54 13.54
CA GLU A 168 10.59 3.08 14.88
C GLU A 168 10.65 4.63 14.89
N GLY A 169 11.62 5.21 14.20
CA GLY A 169 11.75 6.65 14.05
C GLY A 169 10.53 7.26 13.36
N ARG A 170 10.05 6.61 12.30
CA ARG A 170 8.87 7.06 11.54
C ARG A 170 7.59 7.01 12.39
N LEU A 171 7.38 5.94 13.13
CA LEU A 171 6.20 5.76 13.98
C LEU A 171 6.18 6.74 15.18
N ARG A 172 7.35 7.13 15.71
CA ARG A 172 7.49 8.12 16.80
C ARG A 172 7.37 9.57 16.35
N GLY A 173 7.86 9.88 15.15
CA GLY A 173 7.98 11.26 14.66
C GLY A 173 6.68 11.89 14.13
N GLY A 174 5.60 11.13 13.97
CA GLY A 174 4.33 11.62 13.44
C GLY A 174 4.45 12.21 12.01
N GLU A 175 3.49 13.08 11.64
CA GLU A 175 3.43 13.72 10.32
C GLU A 175 4.48 14.82 10.12
N ASP A 176 5.17 15.27 11.18
CA ASP A 176 6.06 16.44 11.23
C ASP A 176 7.53 16.16 10.86
N SER A 177 7.88 14.95 10.42
CA SER A 177 9.23 14.69 9.91
C SER A 177 9.47 15.52 8.63
N PRO A 178 10.58 16.31 8.53
CA PRO A 178 10.77 17.32 7.49
C PRO A 178 10.98 16.72 6.12
N SER A 179 9.93 16.63 5.32
CA SER A 179 9.97 16.27 3.90
C SER A 179 8.97 17.10 3.11
N SER A 180 9.00 18.45 3.31
CA SER A 180 8.27 19.31 2.38
C SER A 180 9.03 19.40 1.05
N ILE A 181 8.32 19.39 -0.07
CA ILE A 181 8.88 19.57 -1.41
C ILE A 181 9.66 20.91 -1.49
N SER A 182 9.25 21.91 -0.74
CA SER A 182 9.92 23.23 -0.63
C SER A 182 11.37 23.12 -0.15
N SER A 183 11.69 22.20 0.75
CA SER A 183 13.08 21.98 1.21
C SER A 183 13.95 21.30 0.14
N LEU A 184 13.33 20.66 -0.86
CA LEU A 184 14.00 19.99 -1.96
C LEU A 184 14.16 20.87 -3.21
N GLY A 185 13.67 22.15 -3.20
CA GLY A 185 13.88 23.20 -4.21
C GLY A 185 13.52 22.76 -5.65
N GLY A 186 12.40 22.09 -5.87
CA GLY A 186 11.83 21.84 -7.19
C GLY A 186 11.16 23.10 -7.74
N ARG A 187 11.33 23.41 -9.03
CA ARG A 187 10.57 24.47 -9.70
C ARG A 187 9.10 24.08 -9.68
N ARG A 188 8.23 25.02 -9.37
CA ARG A 188 6.77 24.87 -9.52
C ARG A 188 6.48 24.58 -10.98
N ALA A 189 5.87 23.43 -11.28
CA ALA A 189 5.17 23.23 -12.53
C ALA A 189 3.87 24.05 -12.46
N GLY A 190 3.58 24.82 -13.51
CA GLY A 190 2.37 25.63 -13.58
C GLY A 190 1.11 24.77 -13.58
N SER A 191 0.02 25.31 -13.04
CA SER A 191 -1.32 24.72 -13.03
C SER A 191 -1.90 24.70 -14.46
N GLY A 192 -1.54 23.70 -15.24
CA GLY A 192 -2.07 23.43 -16.56
C GLY A 192 -2.38 21.96 -16.70
N SER A 193 -3.61 21.64 -17.13
CA SER A 193 -4.13 20.27 -17.33
C SER A 193 -3.59 19.60 -18.61
N ASP A 194 -2.43 19.99 -19.10
CA ASP A 194 -1.85 19.45 -20.32
C ASP A 194 -0.86 18.33 -20.01
N SER A 195 -0.84 17.32 -20.87
CA SER A 195 -0.02 16.12 -20.83
C SER A 195 1.47 16.44 -20.68
N LEU A 196 1.93 16.57 -19.42
CA LEU A 196 3.36 16.65 -19.12
C LEU A 196 4.09 15.40 -19.62
N SER A 197 5.23 15.57 -20.25
CA SER A 197 6.08 14.45 -20.68
C SER A 197 6.62 13.69 -19.45
N LEU A 198 7.02 12.42 -19.63
CA LEU A 198 7.62 11.61 -18.58
C LEU A 198 8.78 12.32 -17.86
N ARG A 199 9.59 13.11 -18.59
CA ARG A 199 10.71 13.88 -18.03
C ARG A 199 10.27 14.98 -17.06
N GLU A 200 9.08 15.53 -17.25
CA GLU A 200 8.53 16.58 -16.40
C GLU A 200 7.86 15.99 -15.14
N ARG A 201 7.40 14.73 -15.23
CA ARG A 201 6.85 13.99 -14.08
C ARG A 201 7.90 13.34 -13.18
N VAL A 202 9.14 13.26 -13.63
CA VAL A 202 10.29 12.72 -12.87
C VAL A 202 11.27 13.84 -12.56
N GLY A 203 11.24 14.34 -11.33
CA GLY A 203 12.26 15.25 -10.83
C GLY A 203 13.52 14.46 -10.45
N VAL A 204 14.69 14.82 -11.00
CA VAL A 204 15.97 14.17 -10.66
C VAL A 204 16.88 15.19 -9.98
N ARG A 205 17.42 14.83 -8.81
CA ARG A 205 18.53 15.47 -8.14
C ARG A 205 19.58 14.43 -7.82
N GLU A 206 20.80 14.87 -7.56
CA GLU A 206 21.88 13.97 -7.16
C GLU A 206 21.45 13.13 -5.95
N GLY A 207 21.35 11.80 -6.13
CA GLY A 207 20.89 10.85 -5.11
C GLY A 207 19.38 10.79 -4.82
N LEU A 208 18.54 11.66 -5.46
CA LEU A 208 17.09 11.68 -5.26
C LEU A 208 16.34 11.62 -6.60
N ARG A 209 15.19 10.95 -6.61
CA ARG A 209 14.21 10.97 -7.71
C ARG A 209 12.80 11.18 -7.17
N LEU A 210 11.96 11.86 -7.94
CA LEU A 210 10.55 12.05 -7.65
C LEU A 210 9.73 11.43 -8.77
N VAL A 211 8.74 10.63 -8.44
CA VAL A 211 7.77 10.07 -9.41
C VAL A 211 6.39 10.57 -9.04
N GLU A 212 5.81 11.38 -9.92
CA GLU A 212 4.47 11.94 -9.73
C GLU A 212 3.39 10.89 -9.96
N ILE A 213 2.32 10.99 -9.18
CA ILE A 213 1.10 10.20 -9.32
C ILE A 213 -0.14 11.08 -9.13
N PRO A 214 -1.29 10.70 -9.70
CA PRO A 214 -2.50 11.48 -9.56
C PRO A 214 -3.01 11.47 -8.11
N ALA A 215 -3.62 12.56 -7.67
CA ALA A 215 -4.25 12.64 -6.35
C ALA A 215 -5.42 11.67 -6.21
N SER A 216 -6.19 11.44 -7.29
CA SER A 216 -7.33 10.52 -7.35
C SER A 216 -7.33 9.73 -8.66
N PHE A 217 -6.68 8.58 -8.67
CA PHE A 217 -6.60 7.72 -9.85
C PHE A 217 -7.96 7.14 -10.25
N GLN A 218 -8.80 6.79 -9.28
CA GLN A 218 -10.13 6.25 -9.55
C GLN A 218 -11.05 7.27 -10.26
N ALA A 219 -10.93 8.55 -9.96
CA ALA A 219 -11.66 9.60 -10.68
C ALA A 219 -11.24 9.67 -12.16
N ILE A 220 -9.94 9.57 -12.44
CA ILE A 220 -9.42 9.52 -13.82
C ILE A 220 -9.96 8.28 -14.55
N LYS A 221 -9.90 7.10 -13.93
CA LYS A 221 -10.45 5.86 -14.52
C LYS A 221 -11.92 5.98 -14.91
N THR A 222 -12.71 6.63 -14.07
CA THR A 222 -14.15 6.81 -14.32
C THR A 222 -14.44 7.75 -15.47
N THR A 223 -13.58 8.77 -15.68
CA THR A 223 -13.81 9.82 -16.68
C THR A 223 -13.05 9.60 -17.98
N ASP A 224 -11.83 9.07 -17.92
CA ASP A 224 -10.94 8.87 -19.07
C ASP A 224 -10.03 7.65 -18.89
N MET A 225 -10.45 6.51 -19.43
CA MET A 225 -9.69 5.26 -19.37
C MET A 225 -8.37 5.34 -20.17
N SER A 226 -8.31 6.14 -21.24
CA SER A 226 -7.10 6.30 -22.03
C SER A 226 -6.03 7.04 -21.23
N LEU A 227 -6.41 8.10 -20.52
CA LEU A 227 -5.54 8.83 -19.61
C LEU A 227 -5.10 7.94 -18.43
N ALA A 228 -6.01 7.11 -17.89
CA ALA A 228 -5.67 6.16 -16.85
C ALA A 228 -4.61 5.15 -17.32
N LEU A 229 -4.75 4.61 -18.54
CA LEU A 229 -3.75 3.72 -19.12
C LEU A 229 -2.41 4.44 -19.36
N GLN A 230 -2.44 5.67 -19.81
CA GLN A 230 -1.23 6.49 -19.97
C GLN A 230 -0.50 6.65 -18.63
N TRP A 231 -1.20 7.03 -17.55
CA TRP A 231 -0.63 7.09 -16.20
C TRP A 231 0.01 5.77 -15.77
N ARG A 232 -0.69 4.65 -16.02
CA ARG A 232 -0.17 3.30 -15.72
C ARG A 232 1.15 3.02 -16.40
N LEU A 233 1.23 3.28 -17.71
CA LEU A 233 2.41 2.97 -18.50
C LEU A 233 3.59 3.91 -18.20
N GLU A 234 3.33 5.19 -17.97
CA GLU A 234 4.36 6.18 -17.61
C GLU A 234 4.93 5.89 -16.22
N THR A 235 4.07 5.62 -15.24
CA THR A 235 4.48 5.26 -13.87
C THR A 235 5.29 3.96 -13.87
N ARG A 236 4.90 2.94 -14.66
CA ARG A 236 5.67 1.71 -14.85
C ARG A 236 7.09 2.01 -15.31
N ARG A 237 7.25 2.79 -16.40
CA ARG A 237 8.57 3.16 -16.93
C ARG A 237 9.41 3.88 -15.89
N ALA A 238 8.83 4.85 -15.20
CA ALA A 238 9.53 5.63 -14.18
C ALA A 238 10.08 4.77 -13.05
N PHE A 239 9.30 3.80 -12.53
CA PHE A 239 9.76 2.89 -11.49
C PHE A 239 10.76 1.87 -12.00
N ASP A 240 10.54 1.28 -13.17
CA ASP A 240 11.49 0.33 -13.77
C ASP A 240 12.87 0.97 -13.94
N ASP A 241 12.94 2.19 -14.51
CA ASP A 241 14.19 2.93 -14.69
C ASP A 241 14.86 3.31 -13.36
N ALA A 242 14.05 3.70 -12.37
CA ALA A 242 14.57 4.05 -11.06
C ALA A 242 15.15 2.83 -10.34
N PHE A 243 14.41 1.73 -10.26
CA PHE A 243 14.85 0.51 -9.57
C PHE A 243 16.04 -0.14 -10.26
N ALA A 244 16.07 -0.18 -11.60
CA ALA A 244 17.24 -0.62 -12.35
C ALA A 244 18.49 0.24 -12.09
N SER A 245 18.31 1.50 -11.68
CA SER A 245 19.39 2.43 -11.30
C SER A 245 19.74 2.39 -9.80
N GLY A 246 19.19 1.45 -9.03
CA GLY A 246 19.46 1.26 -7.60
C GLY A 246 18.77 2.26 -6.67
N TYR A 247 17.66 2.89 -7.13
CA TYR A 247 16.82 3.72 -6.27
C TYR A 247 15.79 2.87 -5.50
N VAL A 248 15.40 3.34 -4.33
CA VAL A 248 14.38 2.73 -3.46
C VAL A 248 13.38 3.80 -3.05
N VAL A 249 12.10 3.48 -3.09
CA VAL A 249 11.06 4.35 -2.54
C VAL A 249 11.17 4.36 -1.02
N THR A 250 11.27 5.54 -0.45
CA THR A 250 11.41 5.73 1.00
C THR A 250 10.35 6.65 1.61
N ASP A 251 9.68 7.45 0.76
CA ASP A 251 8.65 8.38 1.24
C ASP A 251 7.65 8.74 0.13
N VAL A 252 6.58 9.43 0.52
CA VAL A 252 5.63 10.10 -0.38
C VAL A 252 5.47 11.54 0.08
N LEU A 253 5.54 12.47 -0.86
CA LEU A 253 5.37 13.88 -0.63
C LEU A 253 3.97 14.31 -1.08
N ARG A 254 3.38 15.25 -0.33
CA ARG A 254 2.08 15.84 -0.62
C ARG A 254 2.19 17.37 -0.53
N GLU A 255 1.86 18.04 -1.64
CA GLU A 255 1.84 19.49 -1.69
C GLU A 255 0.61 19.95 -2.51
N GLY A 256 -0.39 20.54 -1.86
CA GLY A 256 -1.67 20.81 -2.49
C GLY A 256 -2.28 19.53 -3.09
N ASP A 257 -2.51 19.53 -4.41
CA ASP A 257 -3.00 18.38 -5.18
C ASP A 257 -1.88 17.47 -5.72
N GLU A 258 -0.63 17.87 -5.60
CA GLU A 258 0.51 17.09 -6.07
C GLU A 258 0.80 15.92 -5.11
N ARG A 259 1.07 14.76 -5.68
CA ARG A 259 1.49 13.54 -4.97
C ARG A 259 2.71 12.98 -5.67
N ARG A 260 3.79 12.77 -4.94
CA ARG A 260 5.06 12.30 -5.51
C ARG A 260 5.70 11.28 -4.59
N TYR A 261 6.10 10.15 -5.15
CA TYR A 261 7.04 9.26 -4.48
C TYR A 261 8.42 9.90 -4.41
N LEU A 262 9.06 9.79 -3.27
CA LEU A 262 10.46 10.12 -3.07
C LEU A 262 11.28 8.84 -3.10
N LEU A 263 12.22 8.76 -4.03
CA LEU A 263 13.15 7.65 -4.17
C LEU A 263 14.56 8.13 -3.84
N GLN A 264 15.27 7.34 -3.06
CA GLN A 264 16.65 7.59 -2.68
C GLN A 264 17.55 6.51 -3.26
N LYS A 265 18.74 6.89 -3.72
CA LYS A 265 19.73 5.94 -4.18
C LYS A 265 20.34 5.24 -2.98
N CYS A 266 20.29 3.91 -2.94
CA CYS A 266 21.03 3.15 -1.97
C CYS A 266 22.55 3.35 -2.26
N THR A 267 23.24 4.01 -1.34
CA THR A 267 24.72 3.94 -1.31
C THR A 267 25.06 2.57 -0.75
N ALA A 268 25.81 1.79 -1.53
CA ALA A 268 26.33 0.48 -1.13
C ALA A 268 27.24 0.60 0.12
#